data_2a399123ce468b265507310cc64c2fe0
#
_entry.id   2a399123ce468b265507310cc64c2fe0
#
_cell.length_a   1.000
_cell.length_b   1.000
_cell.length_c   1.000
_cell.angle_alpha   90.00
_cell.angle_beta   90.00
_cell.angle_gamma   90.00
#
_symmetry.space_group_name_H-M   'P 1'
#
loop_
_entity.id
_entity.type
_entity.pdbx_description
1 polymer ?
#
loop_
_entity_poly.entity_id
_entity_poly.type
_entity_poly.pdbx_seq_one_letter_code
_entity_poly.pdbx_strand_id
1 'polypeptide(L)'
;MTLQQIMYFQRVARSGSFTKAARACFVSQTAISRQISALEEELHVTLLERDTAHVKLTLAGEYFFQQVNELTARLEEAVTRTQTIAQEQQTHLTLGIPTILEQHAISQLLRQYHSLHPEVQLSTVADSRQQLVSQLVDRKIDLLVAMDFDLPDLEGLDSIILQQVHATWLLPTGHPLAGAEKIAPQQLQGETLILTQEDPRGNTEELLRQYYNQLGLKGNPVLHTRTLEELFLLASAGVGIGLLPSSAPKSLRPDLCSVPIDGPQWNFSFLLISRQERSRASVRAMFELAEHL
;
A
#
# COMPACT_ATOMS: atom_id res chain seq x y z
N MET A 1 -29.10 -26.20 17.53
CA MET A 1 -29.62 -25.50 16.31
C MET A 1 -28.50 -25.32 15.30
N THR A 2 -28.75 -25.65 14.03
CA THR A 2 -27.78 -25.55 12.93
C THR A 2 -28.32 -24.65 11.79
N LEU A 3 -27.44 -24.05 11.01
CA LEU A 3 -27.84 -23.24 9.84
C LEU A 3 -28.67 -24.07 8.85
N GLN A 4 -28.36 -25.36 8.68
CA GLN A 4 -29.10 -26.27 7.83
C GLN A 4 -30.55 -26.46 8.28
N GLN A 5 -30.79 -26.61 9.59
CA GLN A 5 -32.13 -26.70 10.17
C GLN A 5 -32.94 -25.41 9.90
N ILE A 6 -32.30 -24.25 10.09
CA ILE A 6 -32.88 -22.94 9.77
C ILE A 6 -33.25 -22.86 8.29
N MET A 7 -32.38 -23.23 7.38
CA MET A 7 -32.65 -23.22 5.94
C MET A 7 -33.81 -24.16 5.56
N TYR A 8 -33.88 -25.35 6.15
CA TYR A 8 -35.00 -26.28 5.90
C TYR A 8 -36.32 -25.71 6.43
N PHE A 9 -36.32 -25.11 7.62
CA PHE A 9 -37.51 -24.42 8.16
C PHE A 9 -37.99 -23.31 7.23
N GLN A 10 -37.07 -22.40 6.78
CA GLN A 10 -37.41 -21.35 5.84
C GLN A 10 -37.98 -21.88 4.54
N ARG A 11 -37.46 -22.96 3.99
CA ARG A 11 -37.95 -23.59 2.75
C ARG A 11 -39.36 -24.17 2.93
N VAL A 12 -39.62 -24.85 4.05
CA VAL A 12 -40.95 -25.37 4.36
C VAL A 12 -41.95 -24.24 4.59
N ALA A 13 -41.58 -23.21 5.36
CA ALA A 13 -42.42 -22.06 5.62
C ALA A 13 -42.82 -21.32 4.34
N ARG A 14 -41.87 -21.10 3.42
CA ARG A 14 -42.12 -20.41 2.14
C ARG A 14 -42.98 -21.26 1.16
N SER A 15 -42.78 -22.57 1.11
CA SER A 15 -43.44 -23.46 0.17
C SER A 15 -44.79 -23.97 0.67
N GLY A 16 -45.08 -23.85 1.98
CA GLY A 16 -46.23 -24.44 2.66
C GLY A 16 -46.30 -25.98 2.55
N SER A 17 -45.16 -26.65 2.25
CA SER A 17 -45.14 -28.08 1.96
C SER A 17 -43.77 -28.71 2.20
N PHE A 18 -43.70 -29.72 3.05
CA PHE A 18 -42.50 -30.52 3.28
C PHE A 18 -41.99 -31.20 2.01
N THR A 19 -42.93 -31.71 1.15
CA THR A 19 -42.57 -32.38 -0.11
C THR A 19 -41.91 -31.42 -1.11
N LYS A 20 -42.49 -30.22 -1.28
CA LYS A 20 -41.92 -29.19 -2.17
C LYS A 20 -40.56 -28.72 -1.64
N ALA A 21 -40.44 -28.47 -0.36
CA ALA A 21 -39.18 -28.10 0.27
C ALA A 21 -38.10 -29.17 0.11
N ALA A 22 -38.46 -30.45 0.29
CA ALA A 22 -37.54 -31.58 0.15
C ALA A 22 -36.98 -31.69 -1.28
N ARG A 23 -37.85 -31.55 -2.26
CA ARG A 23 -37.42 -31.52 -3.68
C ARG A 23 -36.48 -30.36 -3.97
N ALA A 24 -36.75 -29.17 -3.46
CA ALA A 24 -35.94 -27.98 -3.67
C ALA A 24 -34.56 -28.10 -2.97
N CYS A 25 -34.46 -28.90 -1.90
CA CYS A 25 -33.24 -29.14 -1.17
C CYS A 25 -32.52 -30.45 -1.57
N PHE A 26 -33.03 -31.19 -2.54
CA PHE A 26 -32.48 -32.47 -3.00
C PHE A 26 -32.33 -33.54 -1.90
N VAL A 27 -33.30 -33.58 -0.95
CA VAL A 27 -33.32 -34.52 0.16
C VAL A 27 -34.67 -35.21 0.28
N SER A 28 -34.79 -36.23 1.14
CA SER A 28 -36.07 -36.87 1.41
C SER A 28 -36.96 -35.98 2.32
N GLN A 29 -38.27 -36.09 2.16
CA GLN A 29 -39.23 -35.41 3.04
C GLN A 29 -39.05 -35.81 4.51
N THR A 30 -38.71 -37.07 4.77
CA THR A 30 -38.45 -37.58 6.10
C THR A 30 -37.22 -36.92 6.74
N ALA A 31 -36.21 -36.65 5.95
CA ALA A 31 -34.99 -35.95 6.43
C ALA A 31 -35.35 -34.50 6.86
N ILE A 32 -36.04 -33.72 6.02
CA ILE A 32 -36.45 -32.35 6.40
C ILE A 32 -37.37 -32.38 7.64
N SER A 33 -38.38 -33.26 7.65
CA SER A 33 -39.30 -33.38 8.78
C SER A 33 -38.56 -33.64 10.09
N ARG A 34 -37.59 -34.57 10.07
CA ARG A 34 -36.78 -34.90 11.24
C ARG A 34 -35.92 -33.71 11.69
N GLN A 35 -35.33 -32.95 10.77
CA GLN A 35 -34.49 -31.79 11.11
C GLN A 35 -35.30 -30.64 11.69
N ILE A 36 -36.52 -30.42 11.19
CA ILE A 36 -37.43 -29.39 11.73
C ILE A 36 -37.96 -29.83 13.09
N SER A 37 -38.33 -31.11 13.29
CA SER A 37 -38.74 -31.60 14.61
C SER A 37 -37.63 -31.46 15.65
N ALA A 38 -36.38 -31.75 15.27
CA ALA A 38 -35.22 -31.53 16.15
C ALA A 38 -34.99 -30.04 16.48
N LEU A 39 -35.26 -29.13 15.54
CA LEU A 39 -35.21 -27.67 15.76
C LEU A 39 -36.31 -27.24 16.77
N GLU A 40 -37.54 -27.70 16.56
CA GLU A 40 -38.70 -27.40 17.46
C GLU A 40 -38.45 -27.95 18.86
N GLU A 41 -37.87 -29.16 18.97
CA GLU A 41 -37.53 -29.78 20.25
C GLU A 41 -36.43 -28.99 20.99
N GLU A 42 -35.37 -28.54 20.27
CA GLU A 42 -34.31 -27.73 20.88
C GLU A 42 -34.79 -26.36 21.32
N LEU A 43 -35.73 -25.75 20.59
CA LEU A 43 -36.33 -24.46 20.93
C LEU A 43 -37.44 -24.61 21.98
N HIS A 44 -37.90 -25.82 22.28
CA HIS A 44 -39.07 -26.13 23.12
C HIS A 44 -40.36 -25.44 22.66
N VAL A 45 -40.49 -25.23 21.32
CA VAL A 45 -41.61 -24.48 20.71
C VAL A 45 -41.98 -25.14 19.38
N THR A 46 -43.30 -25.27 19.13
CA THR A 46 -43.81 -25.66 17.83
C THR A 46 -43.81 -24.45 16.89
N LEU A 47 -43.10 -24.56 15.77
CA LEU A 47 -42.99 -23.51 14.75
C LEU A 47 -43.97 -23.72 13.58
N LEU A 48 -44.33 -24.96 13.29
CA LEU A 48 -45.20 -25.33 12.16
C LEU A 48 -46.43 -26.12 12.63
N GLU A 49 -47.62 -25.66 12.24
CA GLU A 49 -48.85 -26.41 12.33
C GLU A 49 -49.01 -27.30 11.11
N ARG A 50 -49.26 -28.61 11.35
CA ARG A 50 -49.46 -29.62 10.29
C ARG A 50 -50.94 -29.91 10.17
N ASP A 51 -51.58 -29.35 9.17
CA ASP A 51 -52.92 -29.78 8.76
C ASP A 51 -52.82 -30.79 7.62
N THR A 52 -53.86 -31.60 7.37
CA THR A 52 -53.86 -32.67 6.37
C THR A 52 -53.59 -32.21 4.93
N ALA A 53 -53.76 -30.93 4.66
CA ALA A 53 -53.54 -30.37 3.32
C ALA A 53 -52.44 -29.32 3.23
N HIS A 54 -52.09 -28.64 4.30
CA HIS A 54 -51.16 -27.48 4.27
C HIS A 54 -50.31 -27.38 5.54
N VAL A 55 -49.13 -26.79 5.40
CA VAL A 55 -48.26 -26.41 6.53
C VAL A 55 -48.37 -24.91 6.74
N LYS A 56 -48.70 -24.50 7.95
CA LYS A 56 -48.80 -23.11 8.35
C LYS A 56 -47.78 -22.80 9.46
N LEU A 57 -47.41 -21.57 9.60
CA LEU A 57 -46.60 -21.08 10.70
C LEU A 57 -47.50 -20.89 11.93
N THR A 58 -47.00 -21.22 13.11
CA THR A 58 -47.53 -20.73 14.39
C THR A 58 -47.15 -19.27 14.59
N LEU A 59 -47.73 -18.57 15.58
CA LEU A 59 -47.26 -17.22 15.92
C LEU A 59 -45.78 -17.17 16.29
N ALA A 60 -45.28 -18.19 17.01
CA ALA A 60 -43.87 -18.35 17.30
C ALA A 60 -43.04 -18.63 16.01
N GLY A 61 -43.60 -19.44 15.09
CA GLY A 61 -43.02 -19.72 13.79
C GLY A 61 -42.93 -18.50 12.91
N GLU A 62 -43.95 -17.63 12.88
CA GLU A 62 -43.94 -16.37 12.12
C GLU A 62 -42.83 -15.44 12.63
N TYR A 63 -42.74 -15.23 13.95
CA TYR A 63 -41.66 -14.45 14.55
C TYR A 63 -40.30 -15.02 14.25
N PHE A 64 -40.12 -16.34 14.45
CA PHE A 64 -38.86 -17.00 14.17
C PHE A 64 -38.48 -16.93 12.68
N PHE A 65 -39.47 -17.11 11.80
CA PHE A 65 -39.25 -16.99 10.33
C PHE A 65 -38.77 -15.60 9.94
N GLN A 66 -39.33 -14.54 10.50
CA GLN A 66 -38.88 -13.18 10.27
C GLN A 66 -37.43 -12.99 10.71
N GLN A 67 -37.10 -13.39 11.94
CA GLN A 67 -35.76 -13.23 12.50
C GLN A 67 -34.68 -14.01 11.74
N VAL A 68 -34.96 -15.24 11.35
CA VAL A 68 -34.00 -16.04 10.59
C VAL A 68 -33.85 -15.58 9.14
N ASN A 69 -34.86 -14.95 8.54
CA ASN A 69 -34.69 -14.31 7.22
C ASN A 69 -33.73 -13.11 7.28
N GLU A 70 -33.83 -12.28 8.31
CA GLU A 70 -32.92 -11.17 8.53
C GLU A 70 -31.49 -11.67 8.78
N LEU A 71 -31.32 -12.70 9.60
CA LEU A 71 -30.03 -13.30 9.91
C LEU A 71 -29.37 -13.90 8.67
N THR A 72 -30.11 -14.66 7.87
CA THR A 72 -29.57 -15.28 6.65
C THR A 72 -29.23 -14.23 5.59
N ALA A 73 -29.99 -13.17 5.46
CA ALA A 73 -29.66 -12.05 4.56
C ALA A 73 -28.38 -11.35 4.96
N ARG A 74 -28.16 -11.10 6.26
CA ARG A 74 -26.90 -10.53 6.78
C ARG A 74 -25.70 -11.46 6.55
N LEU A 75 -25.91 -12.76 6.69
CA LEU A 75 -24.85 -13.75 6.40
C LEU A 75 -24.47 -13.76 4.90
N GLU A 76 -25.44 -13.73 4.00
CA GLU A 76 -25.22 -13.64 2.56
C GLU A 76 -24.49 -12.33 2.18
N GLU A 77 -24.88 -11.20 2.80
CA GLU A 77 -24.18 -9.93 2.63
C GLU A 77 -22.73 -10.00 3.11
N ALA A 78 -22.48 -10.60 4.28
CA ALA A 78 -21.13 -10.77 4.81
C ALA A 78 -20.26 -11.65 3.90
N VAL A 79 -20.82 -12.75 3.36
CA VAL A 79 -20.12 -13.62 2.40
C VAL A 79 -19.79 -12.85 1.12
N THR A 80 -20.75 -12.16 0.54
CA THR A 80 -20.56 -11.35 -0.68
C THR A 80 -19.52 -10.27 -0.45
N ARG A 81 -19.59 -9.54 0.68
CA ARG A 81 -18.61 -8.50 1.01
C ARG A 81 -17.20 -9.07 1.21
N THR A 82 -17.09 -10.24 1.84
CA THR A 82 -15.80 -10.93 2.00
C THR A 82 -15.19 -11.30 0.65
N GLN A 83 -16.00 -11.82 -0.28
CA GLN A 83 -15.56 -12.15 -1.64
C GLN A 83 -15.14 -10.89 -2.42
N THR A 84 -15.90 -9.80 -2.31
CA THR A 84 -15.56 -8.51 -2.92
C THR A 84 -14.23 -7.98 -2.39
N ILE A 85 -14.04 -7.96 -1.07
CA ILE A 85 -12.78 -7.52 -0.45
C ILE A 85 -11.60 -8.37 -0.95
N ALA A 86 -11.77 -9.69 -1.03
CA ALA A 86 -10.73 -10.59 -1.53
C ALA A 86 -10.40 -10.32 -3.01
N GLN A 87 -11.38 -9.97 -3.81
CA GLN A 87 -11.22 -9.64 -5.23
C GLN A 87 -10.61 -8.26 -5.44
N GLU A 88 -11.05 -7.24 -4.70
CA GLU A 88 -10.45 -5.89 -4.67
C GLU A 88 -8.97 -5.95 -4.28
N GLN A 89 -8.61 -6.78 -3.29
CA GLN A 89 -7.21 -6.97 -2.89
C GLN A 89 -6.34 -7.59 -3.99
N GLN A 90 -6.89 -8.37 -4.93
CA GLN A 90 -6.14 -8.95 -6.05
C GLN A 90 -5.97 -7.99 -7.22
N THR A 91 -6.88 -7.05 -7.40
CA THR A 91 -6.94 -6.13 -8.54
C THR A 91 -6.47 -4.72 -8.21
N HIS A 92 -6.01 -4.46 -6.99
CA HIS A 92 -5.50 -3.15 -6.57
C HIS A 92 -4.07 -3.26 -6.05
N LEU A 93 -3.20 -2.32 -6.41
CA LEU A 93 -1.81 -2.26 -5.94
C LEU A 93 -1.48 -0.82 -5.55
N THR A 94 -1.11 -0.62 -4.29
CA THR A 94 -0.81 0.71 -3.74
C THR A 94 0.67 0.84 -3.44
N LEU A 95 1.32 1.83 -4.05
CA LEU A 95 2.74 2.15 -3.91
C LEU A 95 2.92 3.41 -3.05
N GLY A 96 3.63 3.30 -1.93
CA GLY A 96 4.08 4.44 -1.13
C GLY A 96 5.34 5.06 -1.72
N ILE A 97 5.34 6.39 -1.90
CA ILE A 97 6.46 7.15 -2.46
C ILE A 97 6.72 8.34 -1.54
N PRO A 98 7.83 8.37 -0.77
CA PRO A 98 8.10 9.44 0.19
C PRO A 98 8.53 10.75 -0.48
N THR A 99 9.11 10.67 -1.68
CA THR A 99 9.64 11.84 -2.40
C THR A 99 9.55 11.64 -3.90
N ILE A 100 9.54 12.76 -4.64
CA ILE A 100 9.38 12.77 -6.10
C ILE A 100 10.74 12.64 -6.84
N LEU A 101 11.84 12.47 -6.13
CA LEU A 101 13.19 12.49 -6.74
C LEU A 101 13.44 11.33 -7.73
N GLU A 102 12.71 10.22 -7.62
CA GLU A 102 12.95 8.99 -8.40
C GLU A 102 11.87 8.70 -9.46
N GLN A 103 11.35 9.74 -10.06
CA GLN A 103 10.24 9.59 -11.03
C GLN A 103 10.56 8.70 -12.22
N HIS A 104 11.82 8.63 -12.68
CA HIS A 104 12.14 7.91 -13.93
C HIS A 104 12.04 6.40 -13.76
N ALA A 105 12.78 5.81 -12.82
CA ALA A 105 12.75 4.36 -12.58
C ALA A 105 11.37 3.87 -12.15
N ILE A 106 10.70 4.62 -11.23
CA ILE A 106 9.34 4.30 -10.79
C ILE A 106 8.35 4.38 -11.95
N SER A 107 8.42 5.42 -12.77
CA SER A 107 7.52 5.58 -13.93
C SER A 107 7.72 4.49 -14.97
N GLN A 108 8.96 4.04 -15.18
CA GLN A 108 9.27 2.95 -16.08
C GLN A 108 8.69 1.63 -15.55
N LEU A 109 8.92 1.32 -14.28
CA LEU A 109 8.36 0.15 -13.61
C LEU A 109 6.83 0.12 -13.67
N LEU A 110 6.17 1.23 -13.28
CA LEU A 110 4.71 1.32 -13.30
C LEU A 110 4.13 1.21 -14.71
N ARG A 111 4.79 1.78 -15.71
CA ARG A 111 4.37 1.69 -17.13
C ARG A 111 4.44 0.27 -17.64
N GLN A 112 5.55 -0.43 -17.39
CA GLN A 112 5.70 -1.82 -17.80
C GLN A 112 4.71 -2.72 -17.07
N TYR A 113 4.56 -2.54 -15.76
CA TYR A 113 3.61 -3.31 -14.98
C TYR A 113 2.17 -3.12 -15.48
N HIS A 114 1.74 -1.87 -15.70
CA HIS A 114 0.40 -1.58 -16.22
C HIS A 114 0.15 -2.16 -17.61
N SER A 115 1.20 -2.22 -18.45
CA SER A 115 1.11 -2.85 -19.78
C SER A 115 0.91 -4.36 -19.69
N LEU A 116 1.52 -5.03 -18.70
CA LEU A 116 1.44 -6.48 -18.50
C LEU A 116 0.20 -6.89 -17.70
N HIS A 117 -0.29 -6.02 -16.82
CA HIS A 117 -1.38 -6.24 -15.89
C HIS A 117 -2.41 -5.11 -15.95
N PRO A 118 -3.10 -4.92 -17.10
CA PRO A 118 -4.08 -3.84 -17.26
C PRO A 118 -5.31 -3.99 -16.35
N GLU A 119 -5.57 -5.18 -15.83
CA GLU A 119 -6.63 -5.47 -14.85
C GLU A 119 -6.32 -4.97 -13.45
N VAL A 120 -5.03 -4.64 -13.15
CA VAL A 120 -4.62 -4.15 -11.82
C VAL A 120 -4.68 -2.63 -11.78
N GLN A 121 -5.49 -2.12 -10.88
CA GLN A 121 -5.57 -0.69 -10.60
C GLN A 121 -4.39 -0.27 -9.75
N LEU A 122 -3.54 0.61 -10.29
CA LEU A 122 -2.40 1.19 -9.59
C LEU A 122 -2.81 2.46 -8.86
N SER A 123 -2.36 2.61 -7.63
CA SER A 123 -2.49 3.85 -6.86
C SER A 123 -1.17 4.20 -6.17
N THR A 124 -0.97 5.48 -5.89
CA THR A 124 0.19 5.97 -5.17
C THR A 124 -0.24 6.76 -3.94
N VAL A 125 0.54 6.64 -2.87
CA VAL A 125 0.38 7.41 -1.63
C VAL A 125 1.68 8.14 -1.36
N ALA A 126 1.60 9.46 -1.17
CA ALA A 126 2.72 10.29 -0.76
C ALA A 126 2.55 10.66 0.72
N ASP A 127 3.57 10.36 1.50
CA ASP A 127 3.58 10.67 2.94
C ASP A 127 5.03 10.66 3.43
N SER A 128 5.28 11.04 4.68
CA SER A 128 6.58 10.86 5.29
C SER A 128 6.99 9.39 5.29
N ARG A 129 8.27 9.13 5.13
CA ARG A 129 8.81 7.75 5.12
C ARG A 129 8.33 6.93 6.33
N GLN A 130 8.38 7.49 7.53
CA GLN A 130 7.95 6.80 8.75
C GLN A 130 6.48 6.37 8.68
N GLN A 131 5.61 7.25 8.16
CA GLN A 131 4.20 6.93 7.98
C GLN A 131 4.00 5.86 6.91
N LEU A 132 4.74 5.92 5.79
CA LEU A 132 4.69 4.90 4.75
C LEU A 132 5.19 3.53 5.22
N VAL A 133 6.25 3.47 6.03
CA VAL A 133 6.70 2.21 6.66
C VAL A 133 5.60 1.65 7.57
N SER A 134 4.98 2.48 8.42
CA SER A 134 3.85 2.05 9.26
C SER A 134 2.67 1.56 8.40
N GLN A 135 2.34 2.29 7.34
CA GLN A 135 1.26 1.90 6.42
C GLN A 135 1.56 0.59 5.69
N LEU A 136 2.84 0.31 5.35
CA LEU A 136 3.27 -0.94 4.74
C LEU A 136 3.09 -2.12 5.73
N VAL A 137 3.51 -1.94 6.97
CA VAL A 137 3.35 -2.95 8.05
C VAL A 137 1.86 -3.18 8.33
N ASP A 138 1.07 -2.11 8.43
CA ASP A 138 -0.39 -2.13 8.67
C ASP A 138 -1.20 -2.64 7.46
N ARG A 139 -0.57 -3.00 6.36
CA ARG A 139 -1.22 -3.47 5.12
C ARG A 139 -2.11 -2.42 4.42
N LYS A 140 -1.88 -1.13 4.67
CA LYS A 140 -2.60 -0.02 4.01
C LYS A 140 -2.01 0.32 2.65
N ILE A 141 -0.70 0.07 2.47
CA ILE A 141 -0.01 0.07 1.19
C ILE A 141 0.64 -1.30 0.96
N ASP A 142 0.94 -1.61 -0.28
CA ASP A 142 1.48 -2.90 -0.68
C ASP A 142 2.99 -2.89 -0.86
N LEU A 143 3.48 -1.78 -1.39
CA LEU A 143 4.86 -1.54 -1.75
C LEU A 143 5.29 -0.16 -1.27
N LEU A 144 6.58 0.00 -1.01
CA LEU A 144 7.21 1.25 -0.65
C LEU A 144 8.48 1.44 -1.49
N VAL A 145 8.70 2.64 -2.01
CA VAL A 145 10.01 3.04 -2.54
C VAL A 145 10.72 3.90 -1.51
N ALA A 146 11.96 3.58 -1.21
CA ALA A 146 12.78 4.35 -0.25
C ALA A 146 14.27 4.25 -0.58
N MET A 147 15.07 5.16 -0.02
CA MET A 147 16.52 5.12 -0.10
C MET A 147 17.09 4.16 0.96
N ASP A 148 18.15 3.42 0.62
CA ASP A 148 18.74 2.37 1.48
C ASP A 148 19.31 2.90 2.81
N PHE A 149 19.84 4.11 2.82
CA PHE A 149 20.44 4.71 4.03
C PHE A 149 19.41 5.26 5.03
N ASP A 150 18.16 5.31 4.65
CA ASP A 150 17.10 5.99 5.42
C ASP A 150 16.01 5.03 5.89
N LEU A 151 16.31 3.74 5.97
CA LEU A 151 15.38 2.70 6.38
C LEU A 151 15.57 2.33 7.86
N PRO A 152 14.47 2.13 8.59
CA PRO A 152 14.52 1.45 9.88
C PRO A 152 14.89 -0.03 9.68
N ASP A 153 15.10 -0.74 10.77
CA ASP A 153 15.27 -2.19 10.71
C ASP A 153 14.13 -2.83 9.91
N LEU A 154 14.52 -3.62 8.88
CA LEU A 154 13.60 -4.21 7.91
C LEU A 154 13.09 -5.60 8.37
N GLU A 155 13.01 -5.86 9.67
CA GLU A 155 12.49 -7.13 10.15
C GLU A 155 11.08 -7.40 9.59
N GLY A 156 10.92 -8.52 8.89
CA GLY A 156 9.65 -8.90 8.24
C GLY A 156 9.38 -8.21 6.89
N LEU A 157 10.33 -7.41 6.37
CA LEU A 157 10.27 -6.79 5.05
C LEU A 157 11.32 -7.39 4.11
N ASP A 158 11.00 -7.42 2.83
CA ASP A 158 11.91 -7.74 1.73
C ASP A 158 12.15 -6.50 0.87
N SER A 159 13.35 -6.40 0.29
CA SER A 159 13.69 -5.29 -0.59
C SER A 159 14.51 -5.75 -1.80
N ILE A 160 14.36 -5.03 -2.91
CA ILE A 160 15.21 -5.15 -4.09
C ILE A 160 15.71 -3.76 -4.51
N ILE A 161 16.87 -3.72 -5.11
CA ILE A 161 17.43 -2.48 -5.65
C ILE A 161 16.74 -2.16 -6.97
N LEU A 162 16.08 -0.99 -7.03
CA LEU A 162 15.52 -0.45 -8.27
C LEU A 162 16.58 0.29 -9.08
N GLN A 163 17.40 1.08 -8.39
CA GLN A 163 18.44 1.88 -9.05
C GLN A 163 19.54 2.24 -8.05
N GLN A 164 20.80 2.12 -8.51
CA GLN A 164 21.95 2.67 -7.80
C GLN A 164 22.24 4.09 -8.33
N VAL A 165 22.47 5.01 -7.40
CA VAL A 165 22.72 6.42 -7.68
C VAL A 165 23.86 6.95 -6.80
N HIS A 166 24.34 8.14 -7.14
CA HIS A 166 25.31 8.87 -6.31
C HIS A 166 24.84 10.30 -6.10
N ALA A 167 25.39 10.97 -5.11
CA ALA A 167 25.11 12.36 -4.84
C ALA A 167 25.72 13.28 -5.92
N THR A 168 25.00 14.33 -6.26
CA THR A 168 25.45 15.42 -7.13
C THR A 168 25.15 16.78 -6.48
N TRP A 169 25.93 17.81 -6.85
CA TRP A 169 25.65 19.18 -6.42
C TRP A 169 24.38 19.70 -7.05
N LEU A 170 23.57 20.40 -6.26
CA LEU A 170 22.45 21.22 -6.72
C LEU A 170 22.82 22.70 -6.62
N LEU A 171 22.79 23.41 -7.73
CA LEU A 171 23.18 24.80 -7.88
C LEU A 171 22.14 25.59 -8.68
N PRO A 172 21.99 26.90 -8.46
CA PRO A 172 21.25 27.72 -9.40
C PRO A 172 22.00 27.80 -10.74
N THR A 173 21.28 27.91 -11.86
CA THR A 173 21.89 28.00 -13.21
C THR A 173 22.75 29.27 -13.38
N GLY A 174 22.53 30.31 -12.56
CA GLY A 174 23.37 31.51 -12.51
C GLY A 174 24.65 31.36 -11.66
N HIS A 175 24.89 30.24 -11.04
CA HIS A 175 26.09 30.03 -10.23
C HIS A 175 27.35 30.00 -11.12
N PRO A 176 28.50 30.59 -10.69
CA PRO A 176 29.74 30.59 -11.50
C PRO A 176 30.20 29.21 -11.96
N LEU A 177 29.91 28.16 -11.19
CA LEU A 177 30.29 26.78 -11.46
C LEU A 177 29.18 25.95 -12.13
N ALA A 178 28.02 26.53 -12.47
CA ALA A 178 26.88 25.79 -13.04
C ALA A 178 27.19 25.11 -14.40
N GLY A 179 28.16 25.64 -15.16
CA GLY A 179 28.62 25.09 -16.43
C GLY A 179 29.81 24.13 -16.31
N ALA A 180 30.29 23.84 -15.11
CA ALA A 180 31.42 22.93 -14.92
C ALA A 180 31.03 21.47 -15.23
N GLU A 181 31.98 20.69 -15.77
CA GLU A 181 31.78 19.26 -15.97
C GLU A 181 31.70 18.51 -14.65
N LYS A 182 32.53 18.92 -13.67
CA LYS A 182 32.55 18.45 -12.28
C LYS A 182 32.97 19.60 -11.37
N ILE A 183 32.59 19.54 -10.09
CA ILE A 183 32.97 20.54 -9.10
C ILE A 183 33.68 19.85 -7.94
N ALA A 184 34.93 20.23 -7.69
CA ALA A 184 35.66 19.81 -6.53
C ALA A 184 35.12 20.51 -5.27
N PRO A 185 34.97 19.79 -4.14
CA PRO A 185 34.43 20.38 -2.90
C PRO A 185 35.13 21.65 -2.44
N GLN A 186 36.44 21.77 -2.68
CA GLN A 186 37.25 22.94 -2.30
C GLN A 186 36.80 24.22 -3.01
N GLN A 187 36.17 24.11 -4.19
CA GLN A 187 35.65 25.26 -4.94
C GLN A 187 34.38 25.85 -4.32
N LEU A 188 33.76 25.09 -3.38
CA LEU A 188 32.53 25.46 -2.68
C LEU A 188 32.76 25.86 -1.22
N GLN A 189 34.05 26.10 -0.84
CA GLN A 189 34.35 26.61 0.49
C GLN A 189 33.74 27.98 0.71
N GLY A 190 33.03 28.15 1.85
CA GLY A 190 32.33 29.38 2.21
C GLY A 190 30.90 29.46 1.65
N GLU A 191 30.50 28.60 0.75
CA GLU A 191 29.11 28.51 0.27
C GLU A 191 28.19 28.01 1.38
N THR A 192 26.95 28.48 1.41
CA THR A 192 25.93 27.96 2.33
C THR A 192 25.44 26.60 1.88
N LEU A 193 25.57 25.58 2.74
CA LEU A 193 25.10 24.22 2.47
C LEU A 193 23.65 24.07 2.96
N ILE A 194 22.76 23.62 2.11
CA ILE A 194 21.37 23.35 2.48
C ILE A 194 21.26 21.89 2.87
N LEU A 195 20.80 21.63 4.10
CA LEU A 195 20.53 20.29 4.65
C LEU A 195 19.03 20.10 4.78
N THR A 196 18.47 19.12 4.07
CA THR A 196 17.04 18.80 4.17
C THR A 196 16.83 17.67 5.16
N GLN A 197 15.97 17.92 6.14
CA GLN A 197 15.52 16.94 7.11
C GLN A 197 14.01 16.78 7.02
N GLU A 198 13.56 15.91 6.15
CA GLU A 198 12.11 15.64 5.95
C GLU A 198 11.49 14.96 7.17
N ASP A 199 12.23 14.07 7.82
CA ASP A 199 11.81 13.37 9.04
C ASP A 199 12.70 13.77 10.23
N PRO A 200 12.17 14.49 11.24
CA PRO A 200 12.96 14.87 12.43
C PRO A 200 13.51 13.69 13.24
N ARG A 201 12.98 12.48 13.03
CA ARG A 201 13.45 11.24 13.68
C ARG A 201 14.38 10.41 12.79
N GLY A 202 14.54 10.80 11.54
CA GLY A 202 15.46 10.18 10.59
C GLY A 202 16.91 10.59 10.85
N ASN A 203 17.82 9.87 10.22
CA ASN A 203 19.26 10.15 10.31
C ASN A 203 19.81 10.85 9.06
N THR A 204 18.95 11.26 8.14
CA THR A 204 19.34 11.86 6.85
C THR A 204 20.18 13.11 7.03
N GLU A 205 19.82 14.00 7.94
CA GLU A 205 20.62 15.20 8.22
C GLU A 205 22.02 14.84 8.73
N GLU A 206 22.13 13.90 9.63
CA GLU A 206 23.41 13.48 10.17
C GLU A 206 24.29 12.84 9.08
N LEU A 207 23.73 12.01 8.21
CA LEU A 207 24.42 11.42 7.06
C LEU A 207 24.89 12.49 6.07
N LEU A 208 24.04 13.47 5.73
CA LEU A 208 24.41 14.62 4.91
C LEU A 208 25.55 15.41 5.53
N ARG A 209 25.46 15.69 6.82
CA ARG A 209 26.51 16.40 7.59
C ARG A 209 27.83 15.62 7.58
N GLN A 210 27.78 14.30 7.81
CA GLN A 210 28.96 13.45 7.73
C GLN A 210 29.59 13.47 6.33
N TYR A 211 28.78 13.40 5.29
CA TYR A 211 29.25 13.46 3.92
C TYR A 211 29.90 14.82 3.60
N TYR A 212 29.27 15.94 3.98
CA TYR A 212 29.89 17.25 3.81
C TYR A 212 31.22 17.38 4.58
N ASN A 213 31.33 16.77 5.77
CA ASN A 213 32.58 16.71 6.52
C ASN A 213 33.66 15.89 5.77
N GLN A 214 33.29 14.77 5.16
CA GLN A 214 34.21 13.96 4.31
C GLN A 214 34.68 14.73 3.09
N LEU A 215 33.85 15.61 2.55
CA LEU A 215 34.21 16.50 1.44
C LEU A 215 35.06 17.70 1.86
N GLY A 216 35.35 17.84 3.16
CA GLY A 216 36.18 18.95 3.70
C GLY A 216 35.41 20.26 3.87
N LEU A 217 34.06 20.24 3.85
CA LEU A 217 33.19 21.41 3.94
C LEU A 217 32.64 21.69 5.35
N LYS A 218 33.26 21.12 6.38
CA LYS A 218 32.83 21.25 7.79
C LYS A 218 32.68 22.71 8.27
N GLY A 219 33.46 23.64 7.70
CA GLY A 219 33.45 25.05 8.08
C GLY A 219 32.42 25.90 7.33
N ASN A 220 31.67 25.34 6.38
CA ASN A 220 30.68 26.05 5.60
C ASN A 220 29.45 26.40 6.46
N PRO A 221 28.80 27.57 6.21
CA PRO A 221 27.49 27.85 6.79
C PRO A 221 26.47 26.78 6.42
N VAL A 222 25.56 26.45 7.35
CA VAL A 222 24.52 25.45 7.14
C VAL A 222 23.15 26.08 7.32
N LEU A 223 22.26 25.81 6.36
CA LEU A 223 20.85 26.17 6.39
C LEU A 223 20.00 24.92 6.39
N HIS A 224 19.04 24.85 7.29
CA HIS A 224 18.17 23.69 7.43
C HIS A 224 16.83 23.93 6.74
N THR A 225 16.36 22.92 6.01
CA THR A 225 15.03 22.86 5.39
C THR A 225 14.29 21.61 5.84
N ARG A 226 12.97 21.63 5.72
CA ARG A 226 12.11 20.49 6.08
C ARG A 226 11.59 19.74 4.87
N THR A 227 11.61 20.36 3.70
CA THR A 227 11.10 19.77 2.47
C THR A 227 12.06 20.01 1.30
N LEU A 228 11.93 19.19 0.25
CA LEU A 228 12.67 19.39 -0.99
C LEU A 228 12.24 20.66 -1.71
N GLU A 229 10.97 21.07 -1.58
CA GLU A 229 10.48 22.31 -2.15
C GLU A 229 11.19 23.53 -1.54
N GLU A 230 11.43 23.52 -0.23
CA GLU A 230 12.22 24.56 0.46
C GLU A 230 13.68 24.54 -0.03
N LEU A 231 14.30 23.35 -0.15
CA LEU A 231 15.63 23.21 -0.74
C LEU A 231 15.69 23.85 -2.14
N PHE A 232 14.76 23.48 -3.02
CA PHE A 232 14.73 24.01 -4.38
C PHE A 232 14.49 25.52 -4.42
N LEU A 233 13.60 26.03 -3.57
CA LEU A 233 13.33 27.47 -3.48
C LEU A 233 14.58 28.26 -3.08
N LEU A 234 15.29 27.82 -2.04
CA LEU A 234 16.45 28.49 -1.51
C LEU A 234 17.67 28.36 -2.45
N ALA A 235 17.85 27.17 -3.05
CA ALA A 235 18.89 26.98 -4.04
C ALA A 235 18.64 27.85 -5.29
N SER A 236 17.42 27.92 -5.78
CA SER A 236 16.99 28.76 -6.89
C SER A 236 17.23 30.25 -6.64
N ALA A 237 16.98 30.69 -5.39
CA ALA A 237 17.23 32.08 -4.97
C ALA A 237 18.73 32.39 -4.77
N GLY A 238 19.63 31.40 -4.94
CA GLY A 238 21.07 31.58 -4.72
C GLY A 238 21.46 31.74 -3.26
N VAL A 239 20.61 31.30 -2.32
CA VAL A 239 20.87 31.38 -0.87
C VAL A 239 21.87 30.33 -0.43
N GLY A 240 21.94 29.19 -1.13
CA GLY A 240 22.84 28.11 -0.84
C GLY A 240 22.81 27.02 -1.90
N ILE A 241 23.60 25.99 -1.67
CA ILE A 241 23.74 24.82 -2.54
C ILE A 241 23.30 23.56 -1.77
N GLY A 242 22.83 22.54 -2.50
CA GLY A 242 22.38 21.29 -1.92
C GLY A 242 22.96 20.07 -2.61
N LEU A 243 22.42 18.91 -2.24
CA LEU A 243 22.71 17.63 -2.87
C LEU A 243 21.43 17.02 -3.42
N LEU A 244 21.56 16.36 -4.57
CA LEU A 244 20.50 15.53 -5.17
C LEU A 244 21.07 14.21 -5.64
N PRO A 245 20.22 13.16 -5.79
CA PRO A 245 20.58 11.95 -6.51
C PRO A 245 20.95 12.27 -7.96
N SER A 246 21.91 11.56 -8.52
CA SER A 246 22.34 11.69 -9.93
C SER A 246 21.23 11.36 -10.93
N SER A 247 20.19 10.60 -10.50
CA SER A 247 18.98 10.28 -11.27
C SER A 247 17.92 11.37 -11.25
N ALA A 248 18.06 12.39 -10.39
CA ALA A 248 17.10 13.49 -10.33
C ALA A 248 16.95 14.14 -11.72
N PRO A 249 15.71 14.34 -12.20
CA PRO A 249 15.50 14.85 -13.56
C PRO A 249 16.14 16.24 -13.73
N LYS A 250 16.98 16.39 -14.74
CA LYS A 250 17.59 17.70 -15.09
C LYS A 250 16.55 18.76 -15.43
N SER A 251 15.34 18.34 -15.78
CA SER A 251 14.19 19.20 -16.10
C SER A 251 13.32 19.57 -14.90
N LEU A 252 13.71 19.16 -13.69
CA LEU A 252 12.88 19.38 -12.49
C LEU A 252 12.59 20.86 -12.28
N ARG A 253 13.61 21.70 -12.52
CA ARG A 253 13.48 23.16 -12.45
C ARG A 253 14.45 23.80 -13.45
N PRO A 254 13.95 24.68 -14.32
CA PRO A 254 14.81 25.32 -15.35
C PRO A 254 15.86 26.29 -14.78
N ASP A 255 15.64 26.74 -13.54
CA ASP A 255 16.50 27.67 -12.80
C ASP A 255 17.57 26.96 -11.94
N LEU A 256 17.57 25.62 -11.91
CA LEU A 256 18.53 24.82 -11.17
C LEU A 256 19.30 23.86 -12.11
N CYS A 257 20.51 23.51 -11.72
CA CYS A 257 21.31 22.49 -12.39
C CYS A 257 21.93 21.54 -11.40
N SER A 258 22.17 20.31 -11.88
CA SER A 258 22.90 19.27 -11.14
C SER A 258 24.27 19.08 -11.76
N VAL A 259 25.34 19.16 -10.94
CA VAL A 259 26.71 19.02 -11.38
C VAL A 259 27.41 17.89 -10.59
N PRO A 260 28.11 16.95 -11.26
CA PRO A 260 28.83 15.88 -10.60
C PRO A 260 29.88 16.37 -9.60
N ILE A 261 30.09 15.61 -8.55
CA ILE A 261 31.12 15.86 -7.52
C ILE A 261 32.46 15.29 -8.00
N ASP A 262 33.48 16.12 -7.98
CA ASP A 262 34.89 15.71 -8.21
C ASP A 262 35.53 15.40 -6.84
N GLY A 263 35.28 14.19 -6.33
CA GLY A 263 35.73 13.80 -5.00
C GLY A 263 35.13 12.48 -4.54
N PRO A 264 35.21 12.16 -3.24
CA PRO A 264 34.54 10.99 -2.68
C PRO A 264 33.09 10.94 -3.06
N GLN A 265 32.62 9.79 -3.55
CA GLN A 265 31.23 9.59 -3.94
C GLN A 265 30.41 9.05 -2.77
N TRP A 266 29.20 9.59 -2.56
CA TRP A 266 28.20 8.96 -1.74
C TRP A 266 27.23 8.20 -2.64
N ASN A 267 27.44 6.88 -2.70
CA ASN A 267 26.59 5.96 -3.45
C ASN A 267 25.50 5.44 -2.53
N PHE A 268 24.29 5.36 -3.05
CA PHE A 268 23.13 4.80 -2.37
C PHE A 268 22.14 4.22 -3.39
N SER A 269 21.12 3.54 -2.91
CA SER A 269 20.19 2.84 -3.78
C SER A 269 18.75 3.24 -3.47
N PHE A 270 17.93 3.33 -4.50
CA PHE A 270 16.48 3.28 -4.34
C PHE A 270 16.03 1.83 -4.30
N LEU A 271 15.26 1.49 -3.31
CA LEU A 271 14.75 0.16 -3.05
C LEU A 271 13.25 0.12 -3.29
N LEU A 272 12.76 -1.00 -3.84
CA LEU A 272 11.37 -1.40 -3.77
C LEU A 272 11.23 -2.37 -2.60
N ILE A 273 10.32 -2.07 -1.70
CA ILE A 273 10.17 -2.78 -0.43
C ILE A 273 8.76 -3.33 -0.33
N SER A 274 8.62 -4.58 0.13
CA SER A 274 7.36 -5.23 0.45
C SER A 274 7.45 -5.99 1.77
N ARG A 275 6.32 -6.46 2.28
CA ARG A 275 6.32 -7.49 3.33
C ARG A 275 6.86 -8.81 2.79
N GLN A 276 7.55 -9.59 3.62
CA GLN A 276 8.06 -10.92 3.27
C GLN A 276 6.93 -11.86 2.83
N GLU A 277 5.76 -11.77 3.48
CA GLU A 277 4.55 -12.48 3.05
C GLU A 277 3.96 -11.85 1.79
N ARG A 278 4.57 -12.09 0.63
CA ARG A 278 4.04 -11.70 -0.68
C ARG A 278 2.85 -12.60 -1.08
N SER A 279 1.81 -12.61 -0.27
CA SER A 279 0.63 -13.47 -0.51
C SER A 279 -0.13 -13.08 -1.78
N ARG A 280 -0.07 -11.80 -2.19
CA ARG A 280 -0.77 -11.26 -3.35
C ARG A 280 0.01 -11.44 -4.64
N ALA A 281 -0.66 -11.99 -5.68
CA ALA A 281 -0.04 -12.20 -6.99
C ALA A 281 0.44 -10.89 -7.63
N SER A 282 -0.33 -9.78 -7.47
CA SER A 282 0.03 -8.45 -7.97
C SER A 282 1.33 -7.91 -7.38
N VAL A 283 1.58 -8.14 -6.08
CA VAL A 283 2.83 -7.73 -5.42
C VAL A 283 4.01 -8.56 -5.93
N ARG A 284 3.84 -9.89 -6.05
CA ARG A 284 4.90 -10.77 -6.58
C ARG A 284 5.29 -10.38 -8.00
N ALA A 285 4.29 -10.19 -8.87
CA ALA A 285 4.54 -9.79 -10.26
C ALA A 285 5.27 -8.45 -10.38
N MET A 286 4.98 -7.47 -9.50
CA MET A 286 5.70 -6.19 -9.47
C MET A 286 7.16 -6.38 -9.03
N PHE A 287 7.42 -7.23 -8.05
CA PHE A 287 8.76 -7.54 -7.59
C PHE A 287 9.58 -8.27 -8.67
N GLU A 288 9.02 -9.32 -9.28
CA GLU A 288 9.66 -10.06 -10.37
C GLU A 288 9.99 -9.15 -11.56
N LEU A 289 9.07 -8.23 -11.89
CA LEU A 289 9.34 -7.24 -12.94
C LEU A 289 10.48 -6.30 -12.56
N ALA A 290 10.54 -5.86 -11.32
CA ALA A 290 11.57 -4.95 -10.83
C ALA A 290 12.97 -5.60 -10.75
N GLU A 291 13.07 -6.93 -10.56
CA GLU A 291 14.33 -7.69 -10.61
C GLU A 291 14.96 -7.73 -12.01
N HIS A 292 14.17 -7.45 -13.06
CA HIS A 292 14.60 -7.52 -14.47
C HIS A 292 14.72 -6.14 -15.13
N LEU A 293 14.59 -5.05 -14.40
CA LEU A 293 14.78 -3.67 -14.86
C LEU A 293 16.23 -3.22 -14.70
#